data_4e3d5988f4bc480faf84101de0e15b5a
#
_entry.id   4e3d5988f4bc480faf84101de0e15b5a
#
_cell.length_a   1.000
_cell.length_b   1.000
_cell.length_c   1.000
_cell.angle_alpha   90.00
_cell.angle_beta   90.00
_cell.angle_gamma   90.00
#
_symmetry.space_group_name_H-M   'P 1'
#
loop_
_entity.id
_entity.type
_entity.pdbx_description
1 polymer ?
#
loop_
_entity_poly.entity_id
_entity_poly.type
_entity_poly.pdbx_seq_one_letter_code
_entity_poly.pdbx_strand_id
1 'polypeptide(L)'
;TPDMVLYNGTTQTTERIVNPDSEYLKEVPEHLRSYEDCVAYWPNQTYIGNVHPDELEQVEAPWYDKKMENASRYGKYGEIMPEEEFLFLVQISDQFEVVKLEKNFVEKYKGQFAANPIITEDISSQIEDGVELSEIEGYVNDEHAEGLYFNHELVGCVKRAHDIDQNLSAHVMHENLMSKATSVLALLYAVRNAGIEKADVEYVIDCAEEACGDMNQRGGGNFAKAAAEVAGLVSASGSDARGFCAAPTHALIEAAALVKSGAYKCVAVTAGGCTAKLGMNGKDHIKKGLPILEDCLGGFCVILAEN
;
A
#
# COMPACT_ATOMS: atom_id res chain seq x y z
N THR A 1 11.03 4.77 2.77
CA THR A 1 10.06 4.21 1.79
C THR A 1 9.81 2.76 2.08
N PRO A 2 8.63 2.43 2.57
CA PRO A 2 8.31 1.05 2.90
C PRO A 2 7.82 0.27 1.69
N ASP A 3 8.20 -0.99 1.64
CA ASP A 3 7.59 -2.00 0.78
C ASP A 3 6.77 -2.96 1.61
N MET A 4 5.92 -3.72 0.95
CA MET A 4 5.14 -4.77 1.59
C MET A 4 4.85 -5.91 0.63
N VAL A 5 4.62 -7.08 1.18
CA VAL A 5 4.10 -8.22 0.42
C VAL A 5 2.59 -8.15 0.44
N LEU A 6 1.98 -8.12 -0.70
CA LEU A 6 0.55 -8.27 -0.88
C LEU A 6 0.29 -9.39 -1.86
N TYR A 7 -0.29 -10.44 -1.34
CA TYR A 7 -0.82 -11.52 -2.13
C TYR A 7 -2.15 -11.11 -2.75
N ASN A 8 -2.43 -11.28 -3.87
CA ASN A 8 -3.65 -10.98 -4.53
C ASN A 8 -3.62 -9.72 -5.35
N GLY A 9 -4.26 -9.62 -6.27
CA GLY A 9 -4.64 -8.47 -7.02
C GLY A 9 -6.05 -8.62 -7.51
N THR A 10 -6.62 -7.53 -7.82
CA THR A 10 -7.90 -7.39 -8.46
C THR A 10 -8.01 -8.26 -9.69
N THR A 11 -6.89 -8.49 -10.40
CA THR A 11 -6.80 -9.40 -11.53
C THR A 11 -7.24 -10.82 -11.18
N GLN A 12 -6.96 -11.32 -9.98
CA GLN A 12 -7.38 -12.66 -9.58
C GLN A 12 -8.89 -12.73 -9.33
N THR A 13 -9.47 -11.75 -8.65
CA THR A 13 -10.92 -11.71 -8.41
C THR A 13 -11.69 -11.62 -9.73
N THR A 14 -11.28 -10.78 -10.65
CA THR A 14 -11.88 -10.71 -11.98
C THR A 14 -11.78 -12.04 -12.73
N GLU A 15 -10.62 -12.69 -12.70
CA GLU A 15 -10.43 -13.99 -13.34
C GLU A 15 -11.33 -15.06 -12.71
N ARG A 16 -11.49 -15.08 -11.37
CA ARG A 16 -12.38 -16.01 -10.68
C ARG A 16 -13.84 -15.85 -11.09
N ILE A 17 -14.28 -14.60 -11.28
CA ILE A 17 -15.66 -14.32 -11.71
C ILE A 17 -15.88 -14.75 -13.16
N VAL A 18 -14.95 -14.43 -14.06
CA VAL A 18 -15.10 -14.64 -15.51
C VAL A 18 -14.75 -16.07 -15.92
N ASN A 19 -13.77 -16.67 -15.26
CA ASN A 19 -13.23 -17.98 -15.58
C ASN A 19 -12.80 -18.73 -14.30
N PRO A 20 -13.75 -19.23 -13.49
CA PRO A 20 -13.46 -19.85 -12.20
C PRO A 20 -12.57 -21.11 -12.29
N ASP A 21 -12.54 -21.78 -13.45
CA ASP A 21 -11.69 -22.95 -13.71
C ASP A 21 -10.34 -22.61 -14.34
N SER A 22 -9.94 -21.35 -14.32
CA SER A 22 -8.72 -20.84 -14.95
C SER A 22 -7.48 -21.61 -14.45
N GLU A 23 -6.70 -22.14 -15.38
CA GLU A 23 -5.40 -22.74 -15.07
C GLU A 23 -4.44 -21.71 -14.46
N TYR A 24 -4.55 -20.46 -14.89
CA TYR A 24 -3.78 -19.35 -14.31
C TYR A 24 -3.99 -19.25 -12.79
N LEU A 25 -5.23 -19.31 -12.32
CA LEU A 25 -5.53 -19.24 -10.88
C LEU A 25 -4.95 -20.42 -10.10
N LYS A 26 -4.84 -21.59 -10.72
CA LYS A 26 -4.23 -22.78 -10.10
C LYS A 26 -2.70 -22.66 -9.98
N GLU A 27 -2.07 -21.99 -10.93
CA GLU A 27 -0.62 -21.82 -10.98
C GLU A 27 -0.13 -20.65 -10.11
N VAL A 28 -0.96 -19.62 -9.88
CA VAL A 28 -0.58 -18.43 -9.10
C VAL A 28 0.12 -18.75 -7.78
N PRO A 29 -0.40 -19.68 -6.92
CA PRO A 29 0.21 -19.98 -5.64
C PRO A 29 1.66 -20.47 -5.73
N GLU A 30 2.01 -21.17 -6.80
CA GLU A 30 3.36 -21.72 -7.01
C GLU A 30 4.38 -20.64 -7.43
N HIS A 31 3.88 -19.49 -7.88
CA HIS A 31 4.69 -18.38 -8.36
C HIS A 31 4.75 -17.18 -7.41
N LEU A 32 3.97 -17.20 -6.32
CA LEU A 32 4.05 -16.18 -5.28
C LEU A 32 5.29 -16.39 -4.43
N ARG A 33 5.91 -15.29 -4.02
CA ARG A 33 7.06 -15.34 -3.11
C ARG A 33 6.59 -15.43 -1.66
N SER A 34 7.38 -16.08 -0.82
CA SER A 34 7.19 -15.99 0.62
C SER A 34 7.58 -14.59 1.13
N TYR A 35 7.11 -14.24 2.32
CA TYR A 35 7.52 -12.99 2.97
C TYR A 35 9.04 -12.90 3.14
N GLU A 36 9.68 -14.01 3.54
CA GLU A 36 11.13 -14.10 3.70
C GLU A 36 11.86 -13.87 2.38
N ASP A 37 11.31 -14.34 1.26
CA ASP A 37 11.87 -14.10 -0.07
C ASP A 37 11.77 -12.63 -0.48
N CYS A 38 10.68 -11.97 -0.14
CA CYS A 38 10.52 -10.54 -0.37
C CYS A 38 11.44 -9.70 0.51
N VAL A 39 11.64 -10.10 1.77
CA VAL A 39 12.61 -9.48 2.66
C VAL A 39 14.04 -9.69 2.15
N ALA A 40 14.39 -10.89 1.68
CA ALA A 40 15.71 -11.21 1.16
C ALA A 40 16.00 -10.71 -0.26
N TYR A 41 15.03 -10.05 -0.90
CA TYR A 41 15.17 -9.52 -2.26
C TYR A 41 16.00 -8.25 -2.27
N TRP A 42 17.13 -8.25 -2.96
CA TRP A 42 18.09 -7.13 -3.02
C TRP A 42 17.47 -5.77 -3.34
N PRO A 43 16.59 -5.63 -4.36
CA PRO A 43 15.93 -4.36 -4.63
C PRO A 43 15.08 -3.85 -3.47
N ASN A 44 14.39 -4.72 -2.73
CA ASN A 44 13.60 -4.31 -1.56
C ASN A 44 14.49 -3.81 -0.43
N GLN A 45 15.64 -4.45 -0.19
CA GLN A 45 16.62 -4.02 0.80
C GLN A 45 17.28 -2.69 0.41
N THR A 46 17.48 -2.45 -0.89
CA THR A 46 17.93 -1.16 -1.41
C THR A 46 16.84 -0.09 -1.21
N TYR A 47 15.59 -0.44 -1.47
CA TYR A 47 14.46 0.47 -1.34
C TYR A 47 14.26 0.96 0.10
N ILE A 48 14.37 0.09 1.09
CA ILE A 48 14.28 0.46 2.52
C ILE A 48 15.59 1.04 3.10
N GLY A 49 16.66 1.07 2.32
CA GLY A 49 17.91 1.76 2.66
C GLY A 49 18.93 0.94 3.44
N ASN A 50 18.86 -0.39 3.40
CA ASN A 50 19.87 -1.28 3.97
C ASN A 50 21.03 -1.53 3.01
N VAL A 51 20.81 -1.38 1.72
CA VAL A 51 21.80 -1.55 0.65
C VAL A 51 21.87 -0.24 -0.15
N HIS A 52 23.08 0.21 -0.46
CA HIS A 52 23.25 1.36 -1.35
C HIS A 52 22.98 0.93 -2.80
N PRO A 53 22.40 1.79 -3.67
CA PRO A 53 22.19 1.46 -5.08
C PRO A 53 23.45 0.97 -5.80
N ASP A 54 24.62 1.56 -5.52
CA ASP A 54 25.91 1.14 -6.11
C ASP A 54 26.32 -0.27 -5.69
N GLU A 55 25.89 -0.75 -4.52
CA GLU A 55 26.10 -2.14 -4.09
C GLU A 55 25.18 -3.10 -4.85
N LEU A 56 23.93 -2.70 -5.07
CA LEU A 56 23.00 -3.48 -5.88
C LEU A 56 23.54 -3.69 -7.31
N GLU A 57 24.19 -2.68 -7.89
CA GLU A 57 24.79 -2.77 -9.21
C GLU A 57 25.91 -3.82 -9.30
N GLN A 58 26.52 -4.21 -8.17
CA GLN A 58 27.53 -5.28 -8.12
C GLN A 58 26.92 -6.68 -8.12
N VAL A 59 25.63 -6.80 -7.84
CA VAL A 59 24.91 -8.06 -7.85
C VAL A 59 24.34 -8.31 -9.24
N GLU A 60 24.84 -9.34 -9.91
CA GLU A 60 24.37 -9.70 -11.26
C GLU A 60 22.88 -10.04 -11.25
N ALA A 61 22.10 -9.42 -12.11
CA ALA A 61 20.69 -9.76 -12.34
C ALA A 61 20.57 -11.14 -13.03
N PRO A 62 19.45 -11.86 -12.90
CA PRO A 62 18.28 -11.47 -12.15
C PRO A 62 18.47 -11.64 -10.64
N TRP A 63 17.78 -10.84 -9.83
CA TRP A 63 17.92 -10.85 -8.36
C TRP A 63 16.94 -11.77 -7.64
N TYR A 64 15.88 -12.22 -8.30
CA TYR A 64 14.83 -13.05 -7.68
C TYR A 64 15.31 -14.47 -7.30
N ASP A 65 16.40 -14.93 -7.88
CA ASP A 65 17.05 -16.22 -7.58
C ASP A 65 18.25 -16.08 -6.64
N LYS A 66 18.57 -14.86 -6.18
CA LYS A 66 19.73 -14.53 -5.34
C LYS A 66 19.26 -13.85 -4.05
N LYS A 67 19.07 -14.64 -3.01
CA LYS A 67 18.65 -14.13 -1.71
C LYS A 67 19.80 -13.42 -1.01
N MET A 68 19.52 -12.25 -0.42
CA MET A 68 20.45 -11.55 0.45
C MET A 68 20.56 -12.27 1.80
N GLU A 69 21.77 -12.64 2.21
CA GLU A 69 22.00 -13.18 3.55
C GLU A 69 21.82 -12.09 4.61
N ASN A 70 21.22 -12.44 5.76
CA ASN A 70 20.97 -11.54 6.88
C ASN A 70 20.11 -10.30 6.52
N ALA A 71 19.24 -10.42 5.53
CA ALA A 71 18.29 -9.38 5.19
C ALA A 71 17.39 -9.05 6.39
N SER A 72 17.02 -7.77 6.53
CA SER A 72 16.21 -7.29 7.63
C SER A 72 14.88 -6.73 7.14
N ARG A 73 13.81 -6.99 7.90
CA ARG A 73 12.53 -6.33 7.72
C ARG A 73 12.64 -4.79 7.79
N TYR A 74 13.47 -4.31 8.69
CA TYR A 74 13.62 -2.88 8.97
C TYR A 74 14.87 -2.32 8.31
N GLY A 75 14.74 -1.13 7.75
CA GLY A 75 15.81 -0.38 7.13
C GLY A 75 15.87 1.07 7.59
N LYS A 76 16.85 1.77 7.04
CA LYS A 76 17.09 3.19 7.37
C LYS A 76 15.88 4.07 7.05
N TYR A 77 15.15 3.77 5.98
CA TYR A 77 14.07 4.62 5.48
C TYR A 77 12.68 4.10 5.81
N GLY A 78 12.52 2.80 6.00
CA GLY A 78 11.21 2.18 6.20
C GLY A 78 11.32 0.71 6.58
N GLU A 79 10.32 -0.06 6.23
CA GLU A 79 10.26 -1.50 6.47
C GLU A 79 9.63 -2.23 5.29
N ILE A 80 9.82 -3.53 5.26
CA ILE A 80 9.03 -4.45 4.46
C ILE A 80 7.97 -5.02 5.40
N MET A 81 6.77 -4.45 5.35
CA MET A 81 5.67 -4.83 6.25
C MET A 81 5.05 -6.14 5.78
N PRO A 82 4.82 -7.13 6.66
CA PRO A 82 4.13 -8.35 6.28
C PRO A 82 2.64 -8.10 6.03
N GLU A 83 2.07 -8.93 5.17
CA GLU A 83 0.71 -8.77 4.68
C GLU A 83 -0.34 -8.74 5.79
N GLU A 84 -0.20 -9.61 6.79
CA GLU A 84 -1.12 -9.67 7.92
C GLU A 84 -1.15 -8.39 8.76
N GLU A 85 -0.05 -7.63 8.80
CA GLU A 85 -0.04 -6.30 9.43
C GLU A 85 -0.59 -5.24 8.49
N PHE A 86 -0.26 -5.34 7.20
CA PHE A 86 -0.68 -4.37 6.21
C PHE A 86 -2.21 -4.33 6.04
N LEU A 87 -2.89 -5.46 6.13
CA LEU A 87 -4.36 -5.50 6.02
C LEU A 87 -5.05 -4.68 7.13
N PHE A 88 -4.47 -4.56 8.33
CA PHE A 88 -4.98 -3.64 9.34
C PHE A 88 -4.79 -2.18 8.93
N LEU A 89 -3.64 -1.85 8.34
CA LEU A 89 -3.42 -0.49 7.87
C LEU A 89 -4.37 -0.12 6.73
N VAL A 90 -4.72 -1.07 5.88
CA VAL A 90 -5.75 -0.91 4.85
C VAL A 90 -7.11 -0.63 5.48
N GLN A 91 -7.51 -1.41 6.50
CA GLN A 91 -8.77 -1.19 7.23
C GLN A 91 -8.81 0.20 7.89
N ILE A 92 -7.75 0.60 8.59
CA ILE A 92 -7.65 1.91 9.26
C ILE A 92 -7.65 3.06 8.23
N SER A 93 -7.15 2.81 7.02
CA SER A 93 -7.18 3.80 5.93
C SER A 93 -8.55 3.98 5.30
N ASP A 94 -9.48 3.08 5.59
CA ASP A 94 -10.84 3.10 5.07
C ASP A 94 -11.75 4.01 5.91
N GLN A 95 -12.27 5.05 5.28
CA GLN A 95 -13.20 6.02 5.89
C GLN A 95 -14.67 5.65 5.68
N PHE A 96 -14.94 4.59 4.94
CA PHE A 96 -16.29 4.25 4.47
C PHE A 96 -16.76 2.87 4.93
N GLU A 97 -15.96 2.20 5.78
CA GLU A 97 -16.28 0.90 6.35
C GLU A 97 -16.54 -0.18 5.30
N VAL A 98 -15.87 -0.10 4.14
CA VAL A 98 -15.97 -1.09 3.07
C VAL A 98 -15.00 -2.25 3.23
N VAL A 99 -13.93 -2.10 4.02
CA VAL A 99 -13.00 -3.18 4.37
C VAL A 99 -13.55 -3.98 5.53
N LYS A 100 -13.71 -5.28 5.33
CA LYS A 100 -14.10 -6.22 6.39
C LYS A 100 -13.04 -7.29 6.55
N LEU A 101 -12.55 -7.46 7.77
CA LEU A 101 -11.60 -8.52 8.13
C LEU A 101 -12.29 -9.62 8.93
N GLU A 102 -11.83 -10.84 8.77
CA GLU A 102 -12.36 -12.00 9.46
C GLU A 102 -11.96 -11.97 10.94
N LYS A 103 -12.87 -12.37 11.81
CA LYS A 103 -12.74 -12.26 13.26
C LYS A 103 -11.54 -13.01 13.83
N ASN A 104 -11.31 -14.25 13.43
CA ASN A 104 -10.15 -15.02 13.92
C ASN A 104 -8.83 -14.43 13.40
N PHE A 105 -8.83 -13.88 12.20
CA PHE A 105 -7.69 -13.15 11.66
C PHE A 105 -7.38 -11.93 12.52
N VAL A 106 -8.39 -11.11 12.83
CA VAL A 106 -8.24 -9.93 13.71
C VAL A 106 -7.73 -10.34 15.07
N GLU A 107 -8.37 -11.33 15.74
CA GLU A 107 -7.97 -11.79 17.05
C GLU A 107 -6.51 -12.28 17.08
N LYS A 108 -6.07 -12.94 16.02
CA LYS A 108 -4.73 -13.53 15.92
C LYS A 108 -3.64 -12.48 15.69
N TYR A 109 -3.88 -11.50 14.84
CA TYR A 109 -2.81 -10.64 14.32
C TYR A 109 -2.84 -9.19 14.79
N LYS A 110 -3.94 -8.68 15.36
CA LYS A 110 -4.01 -7.29 15.84
C LYS A 110 -2.93 -6.93 16.87
N GLY A 111 -2.54 -7.87 17.72
CA GLY A 111 -1.47 -7.66 18.69
C GLY A 111 -0.10 -7.49 18.04
N GLN A 112 0.17 -8.21 16.97
CA GLN A 112 1.40 -8.08 16.18
C GLN A 112 1.47 -6.72 15.50
N PHE A 113 0.38 -6.29 14.85
CA PHE A 113 0.30 -4.96 14.25
C PHE A 113 0.49 -3.83 15.28
N ALA A 114 -0.18 -3.92 16.42
CA ALA A 114 -0.05 -2.92 17.49
C ALA A 114 1.37 -2.87 18.10
N ALA A 115 2.13 -3.96 18.02
CA ALA A 115 3.52 -4.02 18.48
C ALA A 115 4.54 -3.46 17.46
N ASN A 116 4.12 -3.13 16.24
CA ASN A 116 4.99 -2.55 15.24
C ASN A 116 5.49 -1.16 15.69
N PRO A 117 6.81 -0.88 15.65
CA PRO A 117 7.40 0.35 16.21
C PRO A 117 6.93 1.67 15.58
N ILE A 118 6.30 1.63 14.40
CA ILE A 118 5.76 2.81 13.73
C ILE A 118 4.28 3.05 14.06
N ILE A 119 3.60 2.04 14.57
CA ILE A 119 2.18 2.09 14.87
C ILE A 119 2.00 2.60 16.31
N THR A 120 1.33 3.72 16.44
CA THR A 120 1.01 4.34 17.73
C THR A 120 -0.34 3.84 18.25
N GLU A 121 -0.63 4.06 19.54
CA GLU A 121 -1.89 3.63 20.17
C GLU A 121 -3.12 4.28 19.50
N ASP A 122 -3.01 5.55 19.09
CA ASP A 122 -4.05 6.26 18.37
C ASP A 122 -4.36 5.64 16.98
N ILE A 123 -3.39 4.99 16.36
CA ILE A 123 -3.58 4.23 15.11
C ILE A 123 -4.17 2.85 15.42
N SER A 124 -3.54 2.08 16.29
CA SER A 124 -3.96 0.71 16.57
C SER A 124 -5.35 0.60 17.25
N SER A 125 -5.77 1.64 17.96
CA SER A 125 -7.12 1.69 18.56
C SER A 125 -8.24 1.85 17.54
N GLN A 126 -7.94 2.13 16.27
CA GLN A 126 -8.91 2.24 15.19
C GLN A 126 -9.23 0.90 14.51
N ILE A 127 -8.57 -0.18 14.92
CA ILE A 127 -8.87 -1.52 14.40
C ILE A 127 -10.31 -1.90 14.77
N GLU A 128 -11.12 -2.17 13.76
CA GLU A 128 -12.50 -2.65 13.95
C GLU A 128 -12.51 -4.10 14.45
N ASP A 129 -13.59 -4.48 15.09
CA ASP A 129 -13.89 -5.88 15.37
C ASP A 129 -14.09 -6.64 14.04
N GLY A 130 -13.59 -7.87 13.98
CA GLY A 130 -13.76 -8.72 12.80
C GLY A 130 -15.20 -9.20 12.65
N VAL A 131 -15.54 -9.63 11.43
CA VAL A 131 -16.84 -10.25 11.10
C VAL A 131 -16.69 -11.75 10.88
N GLU A 132 -17.80 -12.48 10.88
CA GLU A 132 -17.77 -13.92 10.63
C GLU A 132 -17.39 -14.23 9.18
N LEU A 133 -16.62 -15.31 8.95
CA LEU A 133 -16.16 -15.70 7.61
C LEU A 133 -17.32 -15.86 6.62
N SER A 134 -18.46 -16.43 7.07
CA SER A 134 -19.63 -16.61 6.23
C SER A 134 -20.23 -15.30 5.70
N GLU A 135 -20.06 -14.21 6.44
CA GLU A 135 -20.49 -12.88 5.99
C GLU A 135 -19.55 -12.37 4.87
N ILE A 136 -18.25 -12.56 5.02
CA ILE A 136 -17.26 -12.22 3.99
C ILE A 136 -17.48 -13.03 2.72
N GLU A 137 -17.73 -14.35 2.86
CA GLU A 137 -18.08 -15.22 1.74
C GLU A 137 -19.33 -14.73 1.00
N GLY A 138 -20.34 -14.27 1.73
CA GLY A 138 -21.53 -13.66 1.14
C GLY A 138 -21.20 -12.40 0.33
N TYR A 139 -20.41 -11.48 0.88
CA TYR A 139 -19.99 -10.28 0.16
C TYR A 139 -19.20 -10.61 -1.13
N VAL A 140 -18.30 -11.57 -1.07
CA VAL A 140 -17.48 -11.96 -2.23
C VAL A 140 -18.31 -12.65 -3.30
N ASN A 141 -19.18 -13.59 -2.92
CA ASN A 141 -19.92 -14.42 -3.85
C ASN A 141 -21.17 -13.71 -4.43
N ASP A 142 -21.90 -12.98 -3.59
CA ASP A 142 -23.20 -12.41 -3.96
C ASP A 142 -23.11 -10.93 -4.35
N GLU A 143 -22.16 -10.16 -3.76
CA GLU A 143 -22.04 -8.72 -3.96
C GLU A 143 -20.79 -8.33 -4.75
N HIS A 144 -20.00 -9.30 -5.21
CA HIS A 144 -18.76 -9.08 -5.98
C HIS A 144 -17.74 -8.19 -5.25
N ALA A 145 -17.60 -8.36 -3.93
CA ALA A 145 -16.54 -7.74 -3.17
C ALA A 145 -15.17 -8.32 -3.59
N GLU A 146 -14.13 -7.52 -3.49
CA GLU A 146 -12.75 -8.00 -3.66
C GLU A 146 -12.33 -8.80 -2.43
N GLY A 147 -12.05 -10.09 -2.60
CA GLY A 147 -11.55 -10.94 -1.53
C GLY A 147 -10.11 -10.60 -1.15
N LEU A 148 -9.85 -10.54 0.14
CA LEU A 148 -8.50 -10.42 0.71
C LEU A 148 -8.06 -11.80 1.19
N TYR A 149 -6.91 -12.25 0.72
CA TYR A 149 -6.40 -13.58 1.00
C TYR A 149 -5.05 -13.49 1.73
N PHE A 150 -4.87 -14.34 2.72
CA PHE A 150 -3.61 -14.52 3.42
C PHE A 150 -3.32 -16.02 3.55
N ASN A 151 -2.14 -16.45 3.12
CA ASN A 151 -1.79 -17.88 3.04
C ASN A 151 -2.85 -18.72 2.31
N HIS A 152 -3.41 -18.19 1.22
CA HIS A 152 -4.46 -18.80 0.39
C HIS A 152 -5.85 -18.91 1.04
N GLU A 153 -6.00 -18.44 2.27
CA GLU A 153 -7.29 -18.40 2.97
C GLU A 153 -7.95 -17.02 2.80
N LEU A 154 -9.25 -17.00 2.66
CA LEU A 154 -10.04 -15.78 2.63
C LEU A 154 -10.10 -15.19 4.05
N VAL A 155 -9.50 -14.01 4.24
CA VAL A 155 -9.38 -13.35 5.57
C VAL A 155 -10.07 -12.00 5.63
N GLY A 156 -10.66 -11.56 4.54
CA GLY A 156 -11.36 -10.29 4.48
C GLY A 156 -11.90 -9.99 3.10
N CYS A 157 -12.49 -8.84 2.94
CA CYS A 157 -12.90 -8.32 1.64
C CYS A 157 -12.93 -6.79 1.64
N VAL A 158 -12.91 -6.22 0.43
CA VAL A 158 -13.22 -4.83 0.17
C VAL A 158 -14.53 -4.76 -0.59
N LYS A 159 -15.54 -4.12 -0.02
CA LYS A 159 -16.86 -3.96 -0.64
C LYS A 159 -16.86 -2.81 -1.63
N ARG A 160 -17.83 -2.78 -2.52
CA ARG A 160 -18.15 -1.57 -3.29
C ARG A 160 -18.68 -0.48 -2.36
N ALA A 161 -18.39 0.77 -2.67
CA ALA A 161 -18.93 1.91 -1.94
C ALA A 161 -20.23 2.45 -2.55
N HIS A 162 -20.62 1.99 -3.74
CA HIS A 162 -21.86 2.39 -4.40
C HIS A 162 -22.37 1.28 -5.35
N ASP A 163 -23.71 1.10 -5.41
CA ASP A 163 -24.32 -0.01 -6.15
C ASP A 163 -24.21 0.10 -7.67
N ILE A 164 -24.21 1.29 -8.20
CA ILE A 164 -24.31 1.55 -9.64
C ILE A 164 -23.06 2.23 -10.21
N ASP A 165 -22.38 3.07 -9.42
CA ASP A 165 -21.21 3.81 -9.92
C ASP A 165 -20.00 2.90 -10.03
N GLN A 166 -19.56 2.64 -11.27
CA GLN A 166 -18.39 1.80 -11.56
C GLN A 166 -17.08 2.36 -11.00
N ASN A 167 -17.01 3.68 -10.77
CA ASN A 167 -15.86 4.30 -10.14
C ASN A 167 -15.78 4.02 -8.63
N LEU A 168 -16.82 3.45 -8.06
CA LEU A 168 -16.92 3.08 -6.65
C LEU A 168 -17.14 1.56 -6.48
N SER A 169 -16.77 0.80 -7.50
CA SER A 169 -16.76 -0.67 -7.45
C SER A 169 -15.73 -1.17 -6.44
N ALA A 170 -15.91 -2.40 -5.96
CA ALA A 170 -15.00 -3.03 -5.01
C ALA A 170 -13.54 -3.03 -5.49
N HIS A 171 -13.33 -3.28 -6.78
CA HIS A 171 -12.05 -3.23 -7.46
C HIS A 171 -11.37 -1.86 -7.30
N VAL A 172 -12.09 -0.77 -7.63
CA VAL A 172 -11.54 0.59 -7.53
C VAL A 172 -11.28 0.98 -6.08
N MET A 173 -12.19 0.63 -5.17
CA MET A 173 -12.00 0.89 -3.74
C MET A 173 -10.77 0.17 -3.20
N HIS A 174 -10.57 -1.10 -3.58
CA HIS A 174 -9.40 -1.87 -3.20
C HIS A 174 -8.11 -1.17 -3.64
N GLU A 175 -7.99 -0.78 -4.90
CA GLU A 175 -6.81 -0.10 -5.42
C GLU A 175 -6.51 1.20 -4.70
N ASN A 176 -7.53 2.03 -4.48
CA ASN A 176 -7.38 3.29 -3.76
C ASN A 176 -6.92 3.08 -2.31
N LEU A 177 -7.48 2.09 -1.62
CA LEU A 177 -7.12 1.80 -0.24
C LEU A 177 -5.70 1.25 -0.11
N MET A 178 -5.25 0.41 -1.05
CA MET A 178 -3.85 -0.06 -1.08
C MET A 178 -2.88 1.11 -1.27
N SER A 179 -3.17 2.00 -2.22
CA SER A 179 -2.36 3.20 -2.44
C SER A 179 -2.37 4.15 -1.25
N LYS A 180 -3.52 4.33 -0.60
CA LYS A 180 -3.65 5.16 0.60
C LYS A 180 -2.86 4.58 1.78
N ALA A 181 -3.00 3.30 2.06
CA ALA A 181 -2.32 2.63 3.17
C ALA A 181 -0.79 2.67 3.00
N THR A 182 -0.27 2.45 1.79
CA THR A 182 1.17 2.59 1.51
C THR A 182 1.66 4.03 1.65
N SER A 183 0.88 5.03 1.22
CA SER A 183 1.19 6.45 1.47
C SER A 183 1.21 6.79 2.96
N VAL A 184 0.26 6.27 3.73
CA VAL A 184 0.21 6.46 5.20
C VAL A 184 1.47 5.91 5.85
N LEU A 185 1.88 4.68 5.50
CA LEU A 185 3.08 4.07 6.04
C LEU A 185 4.32 4.90 5.70
N ALA A 186 4.43 5.39 4.46
CA ALA A 186 5.53 6.24 4.03
C ALA A 186 5.57 7.59 4.79
N LEU A 187 4.42 8.22 5.03
CA LEU A 187 4.30 9.44 5.82
C LEU A 187 4.76 9.24 7.26
N LEU A 188 4.32 8.16 7.91
CA LEU A 188 4.71 7.83 9.28
C LEU A 188 6.23 7.68 9.40
N TYR A 189 6.84 6.92 8.49
CA TYR A 189 8.30 6.74 8.47
C TYR A 189 9.05 8.03 8.16
N ALA A 190 8.57 8.84 7.22
CA ALA A 190 9.22 10.08 6.85
C ALA A 190 9.24 11.10 8.01
N VAL A 191 8.14 11.26 8.72
CA VAL A 191 8.03 12.14 9.90
C VAL A 191 8.98 11.67 11.00
N ARG A 192 8.96 10.37 11.34
CA ARG A 192 9.86 9.80 12.33
C ARG A 192 11.33 9.98 11.96
N ASN A 193 11.68 9.68 10.71
CA ASN A 193 13.08 9.73 10.26
C ASN A 193 13.60 11.16 10.11
N ALA A 194 12.71 12.12 9.84
CA ALA A 194 13.05 13.55 9.85
C ALA A 194 13.23 14.10 11.27
N GLY A 195 12.75 13.39 12.31
CA GLY A 195 12.82 13.85 13.69
C GLY A 195 11.95 15.07 13.97
N ILE A 196 10.84 15.21 13.25
CA ILE A 196 9.87 16.31 13.40
C ILE A 196 8.58 15.80 14.03
N GLU A 197 7.80 16.71 14.59
CA GLU A 197 6.47 16.38 15.09
C GLU A 197 5.44 16.31 13.94
N LYS A 198 4.40 15.50 14.10
CA LYS A 198 3.30 15.41 13.12
C LYS A 198 2.66 16.77 12.83
N ALA A 199 2.59 17.65 13.83
CA ALA A 199 2.04 19.00 13.72
C ALA A 199 2.90 19.97 12.91
N ASP A 200 4.19 19.66 12.70
CA ASP A 200 5.09 20.49 11.91
C ASP A 200 4.85 20.39 10.40
N VAL A 201 4.21 19.29 9.94
CA VAL A 201 3.84 19.14 8.54
C VAL A 201 2.61 19.97 8.24
N GLU A 202 2.78 21.02 7.43
CA GLU A 202 1.73 21.99 7.11
C GLU A 202 1.01 21.68 5.80
N TYR A 203 1.64 20.93 4.89
CA TYR A 203 1.08 20.60 3.59
C TYR A 203 1.57 19.24 3.10
N VAL A 204 0.69 18.49 2.46
CA VAL A 204 1.00 17.20 1.84
C VAL A 204 0.62 17.24 0.37
N ILE A 205 1.49 16.75 -0.50
CA ILE A 205 1.21 16.55 -1.93
C ILE A 205 1.26 15.06 -2.22
N ASP A 206 0.13 14.49 -2.62
CA ASP A 206 0.11 13.12 -3.14
C ASP A 206 0.38 13.12 -4.64
N CYS A 207 1.27 12.22 -5.07
CA CYS A 207 1.63 12.08 -6.48
C CYS A 207 1.56 10.63 -6.97
N ALA A 208 0.75 9.81 -6.32
CA ALA A 208 0.50 8.44 -6.76
C ALA A 208 -0.20 8.41 -8.12
N GLU A 209 0.19 7.47 -8.96
CA GLU A 209 -0.39 7.32 -10.30
C GLU A 209 -1.80 6.75 -10.24
N GLU A 210 -2.00 5.76 -9.39
CA GLU A 210 -3.23 4.98 -9.30
C GLU A 210 -4.29 5.58 -8.37
N ALA A 211 -3.89 6.48 -7.48
CA ALA A 211 -4.82 7.10 -6.58
C ALA A 211 -5.80 7.98 -7.33
N CYS A 212 -7.03 7.56 -7.35
CA CYS A 212 -8.11 8.29 -7.98
C CYS A 212 -8.85 9.20 -7.00
N GLY A 213 -8.24 9.46 -5.88
CA GLY A 213 -8.85 10.22 -4.81
C GLY A 213 -9.76 9.38 -3.94
N ASP A 214 -10.46 10.04 -3.11
CA ASP A 214 -11.45 9.46 -2.23
C ASP A 214 -12.71 9.03 -3.00
N MET A 215 -13.77 8.64 -2.33
CA MET A 215 -15.01 8.14 -2.94
C MET A 215 -15.60 9.02 -4.05
N ASN A 216 -15.13 10.22 -4.23
CA ASN A 216 -15.62 11.10 -5.28
C ASN A 216 -14.55 11.36 -6.36
N GLN A 217 -14.34 10.39 -7.22
CA GLN A 217 -13.35 10.47 -8.29
C GLN A 217 -13.70 11.43 -9.43
N ARG A 218 -14.85 12.04 -9.41
CA ARG A 218 -15.30 12.95 -10.47
C ARG A 218 -14.76 14.37 -10.30
N GLY A 219 -13.53 14.50 -9.81
CA GLY A 219 -12.89 15.78 -9.56
C GLY A 219 -13.10 16.36 -8.17
N GLY A 220 -13.67 15.57 -7.27
CA GLY A 220 -13.72 15.85 -5.83
C GLY A 220 -12.68 15.03 -5.08
N GLY A 221 -12.55 15.26 -3.82
CA GLY A 221 -11.63 14.57 -2.94
C GLY A 221 -10.23 15.18 -2.95
N ASN A 222 -9.50 14.82 -1.91
CA ASN A 222 -8.13 15.22 -1.69
C ASN A 222 -7.43 14.02 -1.06
N PHE A 223 -6.78 13.24 -1.88
CA PHE A 223 -6.16 11.99 -1.47
C PHE A 223 -4.99 12.24 -0.51
N ALA A 224 -4.22 13.30 -0.77
CA ALA A 224 -3.14 13.75 0.11
C ALA A 224 -3.66 14.05 1.52
N LYS A 225 -4.75 14.79 1.64
CA LYS A 225 -5.35 15.12 2.93
C LYS A 225 -5.92 13.88 3.63
N ALA A 226 -6.57 12.98 2.89
CA ALA A 226 -7.10 11.74 3.44
C ALA A 226 -5.99 10.83 4.01
N ALA A 227 -4.88 10.67 3.31
CA ALA A 227 -3.71 9.94 3.81
C ALA A 227 -3.06 10.64 5.02
N ALA A 228 -2.95 11.97 4.98
CA ALA A 228 -2.41 12.78 6.06
C ALA A 228 -3.22 12.63 7.36
N GLU A 229 -4.55 12.61 7.28
CA GLU A 229 -5.42 12.43 8.45
C GLU A 229 -5.23 11.08 9.11
N VAL A 230 -5.16 10.00 8.33
CA VAL A 230 -4.88 8.65 8.86
C VAL A 230 -3.50 8.59 9.50
N ALA A 231 -2.49 9.25 8.92
CA ALA A 231 -1.15 9.34 9.51
C ALA A 231 -1.09 10.25 10.76
N GLY A 232 -2.18 10.96 11.09
CA GLY A 232 -2.26 11.88 12.21
C GLY A 232 -1.69 13.26 11.95
N LEU A 233 -1.50 13.65 10.67
CA LEU A 233 -1.04 14.98 10.25
C LEU A 233 -2.24 15.94 10.12
N VAL A 234 -2.99 16.09 11.20
CA VAL A 234 -4.30 16.77 11.22
C VAL A 234 -4.24 18.25 10.85
N SER A 235 -3.09 18.88 11.07
CA SER A 235 -2.86 20.30 10.76
C SER A 235 -2.52 20.54 9.28
N ALA A 236 -2.18 19.50 8.53
CA ALA A 236 -1.78 19.64 7.15
C ALA A 236 -2.96 19.90 6.21
N SER A 237 -2.79 20.82 5.29
CA SER A 237 -3.58 20.91 4.06
C SER A 237 -2.95 20.01 3.00
N GLY A 238 -3.55 19.90 1.82
CA GLY A 238 -2.94 19.08 0.78
C GLY A 238 -3.54 19.30 -0.60
N SER A 239 -2.83 18.76 -1.60
CA SER A 239 -3.27 18.67 -3.00
C SER A 239 -2.76 17.37 -3.64
N ASP A 240 -3.40 17.00 -4.74
CA ASP A 240 -3.01 15.86 -5.54
C ASP A 240 -2.36 16.32 -6.85
N ALA A 241 -1.10 15.96 -7.07
CA ALA A 241 -0.39 16.20 -8.31
C ALA A 241 -0.47 14.94 -9.20
N ARG A 242 -1.07 15.05 -10.38
CA ARG A 242 -1.18 13.93 -11.32
C ARG A 242 -0.37 14.22 -12.59
N GLY A 243 0.23 13.21 -13.16
CA GLY A 243 1.09 13.35 -14.34
C GLY A 243 1.85 12.07 -14.66
N PHE A 244 1.27 10.91 -14.39
CA PHE A 244 1.90 9.61 -14.58
C PHE A 244 3.30 9.57 -13.92
N CYS A 245 4.27 8.97 -14.57
CA CYS A 245 5.65 8.84 -14.06
C CYS A 245 6.36 10.19 -13.80
N ALA A 246 5.84 11.31 -14.31
CA ALA A 246 6.38 12.65 -14.07
C ALA A 246 5.79 13.31 -12.81
N ALA A 247 4.71 12.80 -12.24
CA ALA A 247 4.04 13.38 -11.08
C ALA A 247 4.96 13.61 -9.87
N PRO A 248 5.87 12.69 -9.50
CA PRO A 248 6.81 12.91 -8.40
C PRO A 248 7.72 14.12 -8.62
N THR A 249 8.19 14.32 -9.87
CA THR A 249 9.01 15.48 -10.21
C THR A 249 8.23 16.79 -10.10
N HIS A 250 6.99 16.80 -10.59
CA HIS A 250 6.11 17.97 -10.49
C HIS A 250 5.79 18.30 -9.03
N ALA A 251 5.45 17.31 -8.24
CA ALA A 251 5.17 17.47 -6.81
C ALA A 251 6.38 18.00 -6.03
N LEU A 252 7.58 17.54 -6.33
CA LEU A 252 8.81 18.04 -5.72
C LEU A 252 9.09 19.51 -6.10
N ILE A 253 8.83 19.90 -7.36
CA ILE A 253 8.96 21.30 -7.80
C ILE A 253 7.93 22.18 -7.08
N GLU A 254 6.68 21.71 -6.99
CA GLU A 254 5.60 22.40 -6.26
C GLU A 254 5.95 22.58 -4.79
N ALA A 255 6.34 21.51 -4.10
CA ALA A 255 6.75 21.55 -2.69
C ALA A 255 7.91 22.51 -2.46
N ALA A 256 8.95 22.48 -3.31
CA ALA A 256 10.07 23.39 -3.23
C ALA A 256 9.64 24.85 -3.44
N ALA A 257 8.70 25.13 -4.35
CA ALA A 257 8.16 26.45 -4.56
C ALA A 257 7.34 26.94 -3.36
N LEU A 258 6.52 26.09 -2.75
CA LEU A 258 5.73 26.39 -1.55
C LEU A 258 6.63 26.76 -0.37
N VAL A 259 7.67 25.98 -0.12
CA VAL A 259 8.65 26.26 0.95
C VAL A 259 9.43 27.54 0.63
N LYS A 260 9.96 27.66 -0.58
CA LYS A 260 10.76 28.84 -0.98
C LYS A 260 9.97 30.15 -0.97
N SER A 261 8.68 30.11 -1.25
CA SER A 261 7.81 31.30 -1.18
C SER A 261 7.41 31.70 0.24
N GLY A 262 7.69 30.85 1.23
CA GLY A 262 7.25 31.01 2.61
C GLY A 262 5.75 30.75 2.83
N ALA A 263 5.07 30.13 1.85
CA ALA A 263 3.67 29.75 2.00
C ALA A 263 3.50 28.66 3.06
N TYR A 264 4.43 27.71 3.09
CA TYR A 264 4.50 26.66 4.09
C TYR A 264 5.98 26.43 4.49
N LYS A 265 6.22 26.07 5.75
CA LYS A 265 7.57 25.79 6.26
C LYS A 265 7.98 24.33 6.08
N CYS A 266 7.02 23.43 6.09
CA CYS A 266 7.25 21.99 5.98
C CYS A 266 6.19 21.35 5.07
N VAL A 267 6.64 20.75 3.99
CA VAL A 267 5.80 20.11 2.98
C VAL A 267 6.25 18.66 2.79
N ALA A 268 5.32 17.72 2.85
CA ALA A 268 5.57 16.32 2.51
C ALA A 268 5.07 16.03 1.09
N VAL A 269 5.88 15.32 0.31
CA VAL A 269 5.50 14.74 -0.98
C VAL A 269 5.43 13.23 -0.81
N THR A 270 4.30 12.63 -1.07
CA THR A 270 4.09 11.20 -0.88
C THR A 270 3.45 10.55 -2.10
N ALA A 271 3.66 9.25 -2.25
CA ALA A 271 2.90 8.40 -3.15
C ALA A 271 2.85 6.98 -2.60
N GLY A 272 1.73 6.33 -2.82
CA GLY A 272 1.55 4.91 -2.57
C GLY A 272 1.42 4.10 -3.86
N GLY A 273 1.53 2.80 -3.74
CA GLY A 273 1.34 1.84 -4.82
C GLY A 273 0.14 0.95 -4.62
N CYS A 274 -0.35 0.39 -5.71
CA CYS A 274 -1.37 -0.64 -5.71
C CYS A 274 -1.04 -1.75 -6.72
N THR A 275 -1.77 -2.84 -6.70
CA THR A 275 -1.52 -3.99 -7.56
C THR A 275 -2.18 -3.91 -8.93
N ALA A 276 -3.05 -2.94 -9.16
CA ALA A 276 -3.94 -2.90 -10.31
C ALA A 276 -3.26 -3.04 -11.66
N LYS A 277 -2.30 -2.20 -11.95
CA LYS A 277 -1.59 -2.23 -13.23
C LYS A 277 -0.46 -3.25 -13.23
N LEU A 278 0.22 -3.40 -12.12
CA LEU A 278 1.37 -4.30 -12.00
C LEU A 278 0.92 -5.76 -12.03
N GLY A 279 -0.17 -6.09 -11.36
CA GLY A 279 -0.75 -7.43 -11.37
C GLY A 279 -1.18 -7.95 -12.75
N MET A 280 -1.27 -7.08 -13.76
CA MET A 280 -1.51 -7.51 -15.15
C MET A 280 -0.37 -8.35 -15.73
N ASN A 281 0.84 -8.22 -15.20
CA ASN A 281 2.00 -8.98 -15.67
C ASN A 281 2.11 -10.38 -15.06
N GLY A 282 1.33 -10.70 -14.04
CA GLY A 282 1.38 -11.98 -13.35
C GLY A 282 1.22 -13.18 -14.32
N LYS A 283 0.28 -13.11 -15.26
CA LYS A 283 0.11 -14.15 -16.31
C LYS A 283 1.35 -14.34 -17.17
N ASP A 284 2.07 -13.27 -17.48
CA ASP A 284 3.28 -13.32 -18.31
C ASP A 284 4.46 -13.90 -17.51
N HIS A 285 4.57 -13.55 -16.23
CA HIS A 285 5.57 -14.14 -15.34
C HIS A 285 5.37 -15.65 -15.20
N ILE A 286 4.16 -16.11 -14.94
CA ILE A 286 3.83 -17.54 -14.83
C ILE A 286 4.20 -18.29 -16.12
N LYS A 287 3.80 -17.76 -17.29
CA LYS A 287 4.16 -18.36 -18.60
C LYS A 287 5.65 -18.49 -18.81
N LYS A 288 6.44 -17.63 -18.21
CA LYS A 288 7.91 -17.63 -18.29
C LYS A 288 8.56 -18.45 -17.17
N GLY A 289 7.79 -19.04 -16.27
CA GLY A 289 8.30 -19.76 -15.10
C GLY A 289 8.98 -18.86 -14.08
N LEU A 290 8.60 -17.59 -14.02
CA LEU A 290 9.18 -16.60 -13.12
C LEU A 290 8.29 -16.40 -11.89
N PRO A 291 8.87 -15.96 -10.76
CA PRO A 291 8.06 -15.50 -9.62
C PRO A 291 7.28 -14.23 -10.00
N ILE A 292 6.14 -14.04 -9.37
CA ILE A 292 5.36 -12.81 -9.50
C ILE A 292 6.03 -11.74 -8.64
N LEU A 293 6.65 -10.75 -9.27
CA LEU A 293 7.41 -9.69 -8.58
C LEU A 293 6.52 -8.52 -8.13
N GLU A 294 5.30 -8.44 -8.66
CA GLU A 294 4.30 -7.42 -8.32
C GLU A 294 3.57 -7.71 -6.99
N ASP A 295 4.03 -8.69 -6.25
CA ASP A 295 3.55 -9.00 -4.90
C ASP A 295 4.03 -7.98 -3.84
N CYS A 296 4.96 -7.10 -4.17
CA CYS A 296 5.42 -6.02 -3.32
C CYS A 296 4.87 -4.66 -3.76
N LEU A 297 4.23 -3.96 -2.85
CA LEU A 297 3.77 -2.59 -3.04
C LEU A 297 4.75 -1.62 -2.41
N GLY A 298 5.15 -0.61 -3.18
CA GLY A 298 6.04 0.45 -2.71
C GLY A 298 5.29 1.74 -2.39
N GLY A 299 5.72 2.43 -1.36
CA GLY A 299 5.33 3.79 -1.07
C GLY A 299 6.55 4.65 -0.80
N PHE A 300 6.49 5.93 -1.06
CA PHE A 300 7.56 6.84 -0.69
C PHE A 300 7.03 8.14 -0.10
N CYS A 301 7.87 8.78 0.71
CA CYS A 301 7.64 10.15 1.16
C CYS A 301 8.96 10.91 1.24
N VAL A 302 8.92 12.18 0.86
CA VAL A 302 10.03 13.14 0.98
C VAL A 302 9.51 14.36 1.71
N ILE A 303 10.24 14.81 2.73
CA ILE A 303 9.92 16.03 3.46
C ILE A 303 10.85 17.15 2.99
N LEU A 304 10.26 18.26 2.61
CA LEU A 304 10.97 19.52 2.28
C LEU A 304 10.63 20.54 3.36
N ALA A 305 11.66 21.15 3.92
CA ALA A 305 11.51 22.16 4.95
C ALA A 305 12.49 23.31 4.74
N GLU A 306 12.19 24.46 5.37
CA GLU A 306 13.10 25.59 5.44
C GLU A 306 14.32 25.22 6.30
N ASN A 307 15.54 25.62 5.86
CA ASN A 307 16.79 25.38 6.58
C ASN A 307 16.95 26.32 7.78
#